data_9052840a6f1a87784d999367ac5f5e8a
#
_entry.id   9052840a6f1a87784d999367ac5f5e8a
#
_cell.length_a   1.000
_cell.length_b   1.000
_cell.length_c   1.000
_cell.angle_alpha   90.00
_cell.angle_beta   90.00
_cell.angle_gamma   90.00
#
_symmetry.space_group_name_H-M   'P 1'
#
loop_
_entity.id
_entity.type
_entity.pdbx_description
1 polymer ?
#
loop_
_entity_poly.entity_id
_entity_poly.type
_entity_poly.pdbx_seq_one_letter_code
_entity_poly.pdbx_strand_id
1 'polypeptide(L)'
;MANAIRALSMDAVQKAKSGHPGMPMGMADIATALWSRHLRFNPTNPKWTGRDRFILSNGHGSMLQYALLHLTGYDLSIDDLKAFRQLHSKTPGHPEVDVTPGVETTTGPLGQGIANGVGMALAEKMLANEFNREGFPVFDNRTYVFLGDGCMMEGISHEVCSLAGVWKLNKLIAIYDDNGISIDGDVKGWFGDDTRGRFEAYGWNVIGPVDGHDIDAMDAAIAEAKLSEDKPTLIIARTTIGKGSPNRQGTAKVHGEALGDEEIAATRAAIGWPYAPFEVPQEVYDAWDHRAEGARIEAEWQTMFDGYAAQYPELAAELKRRLAGDLPENWSDTVMDALCAAEEAAETVATRKASQKALNALAPALPELLGGSADLTGSNLTNWTGVKSLNSGDFLARHISYGVREFGMSAIMNGIALYGGFIPYAATFLTFSDYSRNALRMSSLMKQRVINVFTHDSIGLGEDGPTHQSVEHVPSLRLIPGMHVWRPADTVETIIAWASAIERRNGPSCLVFTRQNVPFLDREIGRAHV
;
A
#
# COMPACT_ATOMS: atom_id res chain seq x y z
N MET A 1 -12.30 -2.86 26.69
CA MET A 1 -12.01 -2.51 25.29
C MET A 1 -11.41 -3.70 24.54
N ALA A 2 -10.20 -4.18 24.81
CA ALA A 2 -9.55 -5.28 24.09
C ALA A 2 -10.36 -6.59 24.02
N ASN A 3 -11.08 -6.97 25.10
CA ASN A 3 -11.90 -8.18 25.12
C ASN A 3 -13.10 -8.12 24.16
N ALA A 4 -13.59 -6.93 23.79
CA ALA A 4 -14.61 -6.79 22.75
C ALA A 4 -14.06 -7.21 21.38
N ILE A 5 -12.82 -6.84 21.06
CA ILE A 5 -12.13 -7.26 19.83
C ILE A 5 -12.00 -8.79 19.81
N ARG A 6 -11.55 -9.39 20.93
CA ARG A 6 -11.42 -10.85 21.06
C ARG A 6 -12.76 -11.56 20.85
N ALA A 7 -13.81 -11.08 21.53
CA ALA A 7 -15.14 -11.63 21.43
C ALA A 7 -15.72 -11.54 20.02
N LEU A 8 -15.72 -10.37 19.40
CA LEU A 8 -16.23 -10.18 18.04
C LEU A 8 -15.47 -11.02 17.01
N SER A 9 -14.15 -11.13 17.18
CA SER A 9 -13.30 -11.91 16.26
C SER A 9 -13.59 -13.41 16.34
N MET A 10 -13.66 -13.98 17.55
CA MET A 10 -13.97 -15.41 17.68
C MET A 10 -15.41 -15.72 17.25
N ASP A 11 -16.38 -14.82 17.53
CA ASP A 11 -17.78 -15.01 17.15
C ASP A 11 -17.97 -15.01 15.63
N ALA A 12 -17.34 -14.05 14.93
CA ALA A 12 -17.43 -13.96 13.48
C ALA A 12 -16.79 -15.15 12.77
N VAL A 13 -15.60 -15.58 13.23
CA VAL A 13 -14.92 -16.76 12.69
C VAL A 13 -15.72 -18.03 12.97
N GLN A 14 -16.29 -18.18 14.17
CA GLN A 14 -17.12 -19.32 14.52
C GLN A 14 -18.38 -19.38 13.66
N LYS A 15 -19.06 -18.25 13.49
CA LYS A 15 -20.29 -18.17 12.67
C LYS A 15 -19.99 -18.51 11.20
N ALA A 16 -18.90 -18.00 10.66
CA ALA A 16 -18.46 -18.29 9.30
C ALA A 16 -17.90 -19.72 9.13
N LYS A 17 -17.56 -20.40 10.23
CA LYS A 17 -16.80 -21.67 10.25
C LYS A 17 -15.52 -21.61 9.42
N SER A 18 -14.96 -20.41 9.28
CA SER A 18 -13.78 -20.12 8.47
C SER A 18 -13.17 -18.80 8.91
N GLY A 19 -11.85 -18.72 8.99
CA GLY A 19 -11.12 -17.50 9.33
C GLY A 19 -10.00 -17.74 10.32
N HIS A 20 -9.38 -16.64 10.77
CA HIS A 20 -8.17 -16.66 11.58
C HIS A 20 -8.42 -15.87 12.88
N PRO A 21 -8.82 -16.53 13.98
CA PRO A 21 -9.11 -15.83 15.23
C PRO A 21 -7.85 -15.51 16.05
N GLY A 22 -6.77 -16.27 15.84
CA GLY A 22 -5.60 -16.25 16.72
C GLY A 22 -4.86 -14.91 16.77
N MET A 23 -4.55 -14.35 15.61
CA MET A 23 -3.89 -13.05 15.51
C MET A 23 -4.78 -11.91 16.07
N PRO A 24 -6.05 -11.76 15.71
CA PRO A 24 -6.94 -10.76 16.31
C PRO A 24 -7.00 -10.83 17.84
N MET A 25 -7.06 -12.02 18.40
CA MET A 25 -7.09 -12.21 19.86
C MET A 25 -5.74 -11.87 20.50
N GLY A 26 -4.63 -12.18 19.84
CA GLY A 26 -3.27 -11.90 20.31
C GLY A 26 -2.95 -10.40 20.29
N MET A 27 -3.32 -9.70 19.23
CA MET A 27 -3.01 -8.28 19.05
C MET A 27 -4.07 -7.31 19.59
N ALA A 28 -5.11 -7.78 20.26
CA ALA A 28 -6.21 -6.93 20.73
C ALA A 28 -5.75 -5.80 21.68
N ASP A 29 -4.77 -6.06 22.53
CA ASP A 29 -4.24 -5.06 23.47
C ASP A 29 -3.40 -4.00 22.75
N ILE A 30 -2.53 -4.42 21.82
CA ILE A 30 -1.74 -3.54 20.95
C ILE A 30 -2.65 -2.63 20.13
N ALA A 31 -3.68 -3.21 19.52
CA ALA A 31 -4.65 -2.47 18.73
C ALA A 31 -5.44 -1.47 19.59
N THR A 32 -5.75 -1.84 20.84
CA THR A 32 -6.39 -0.93 21.79
C THR A 32 -5.49 0.27 22.10
N ALA A 33 -4.21 0.07 22.39
CA ALA A 33 -3.27 1.16 22.63
C ALA A 33 -3.18 2.10 21.40
N LEU A 34 -2.99 1.55 20.19
CA LEU A 34 -2.85 2.35 18.97
C LEU A 34 -4.12 3.15 18.66
N TRP A 35 -5.27 2.47 18.56
CA TRP A 35 -6.50 3.08 18.03
C TRP A 35 -7.18 4.03 19.01
N SER A 36 -7.05 3.79 20.33
CA SER A 36 -7.68 4.65 21.32
C SER A 36 -6.82 5.85 21.77
N ARG A 37 -5.49 5.81 21.53
CA ARG A 37 -4.59 6.82 22.10
C ARG A 37 -3.70 7.54 21.07
N HIS A 38 -3.47 6.95 19.89
CA HIS A 38 -2.46 7.47 18.96
C HIS A 38 -2.96 7.74 17.55
N LEU A 39 -3.82 6.87 17.00
CA LEU A 39 -4.25 6.94 15.62
C LEU A 39 -5.18 8.13 15.39
N ARG A 40 -4.86 8.97 14.43
CA ARG A 40 -5.66 10.13 14.02
C ARG A 40 -6.55 9.75 12.84
N PHE A 41 -7.86 9.70 13.04
CA PHE A 41 -8.82 9.32 12.00
C PHE A 41 -10.18 9.93 12.28
N ASN A 42 -11.05 9.98 11.25
CA ASN A 42 -12.45 10.30 11.40
C ASN A 42 -13.31 9.18 10.82
N PRO A 43 -14.02 8.39 11.63
CA PRO A 43 -14.83 7.29 11.14
C PRO A 43 -16.00 7.76 10.25
N THR A 44 -16.46 9.02 10.37
CA THR A 44 -17.52 9.58 9.53
C THR A 44 -16.99 10.12 8.19
N ASN A 45 -15.67 10.32 8.05
CA ASN A 45 -14.98 10.66 6.81
C ASN A 45 -13.73 9.79 6.59
N PRO A 46 -13.89 8.51 6.19
CA PRO A 46 -12.79 7.56 6.03
C PRO A 46 -11.73 7.97 5.00
N LYS A 47 -12.02 8.94 4.15
CA LYS A 47 -11.11 9.43 3.10
C LYS A 47 -10.49 10.80 3.43
N TRP A 48 -10.68 11.32 4.65
CA TRP A 48 -10.04 12.56 5.08
C TRP A 48 -8.53 12.55 4.82
N THR A 49 -8.01 13.57 4.15
CA THR A 49 -6.61 13.64 3.70
C THR A 49 -5.61 13.60 4.86
N GLY A 50 -5.89 14.30 5.97
CA GLY A 50 -4.99 14.42 7.12
C GLY A 50 -5.01 13.24 8.09
N ARG A 51 -5.77 12.16 7.79
CA ARG A 51 -5.81 10.94 8.63
C ARG A 51 -4.50 10.18 8.60
N ASP A 52 -4.16 9.51 9.69
CA ASP A 52 -3.14 8.47 9.68
C ASP A 52 -3.59 7.27 8.83
N ARG A 53 -2.63 6.47 8.37
CA ARG A 53 -2.90 5.25 7.59
C ARG A 53 -2.64 4.04 8.47
N PHE A 54 -3.63 3.18 8.60
CA PHE A 54 -3.51 1.90 9.28
C PHE A 54 -3.54 0.75 8.27
N ILE A 55 -2.52 -0.10 8.30
CA ILE A 55 -2.36 -1.24 7.39
C ILE A 55 -2.20 -2.52 8.19
N LEU A 56 -3.03 -3.50 7.86
CA LEU A 56 -2.93 -4.85 8.38
C LEU A 56 -2.18 -5.72 7.35
N SER A 57 -0.84 -5.79 7.43
CA SER A 57 -0.01 -6.57 6.50
C SER A 57 -0.21 -8.08 6.69
N ASN A 58 -0.46 -8.53 7.92
CA ASN A 58 -0.94 -9.87 8.24
C ASN A 58 -2.47 -9.96 8.05
N GLY A 59 -2.92 -9.72 6.82
CA GLY A 59 -4.32 -9.53 6.43
C GLY A 59 -5.25 -10.71 6.72
N HIS A 60 -4.72 -11.91 7.01
CA HIS A 60 -5.52 -13.03 7.50
C HIS A 60 -6.22 -12.73 8.83
N GLY A 61 -5.64 -11.85 9.66
CA GLY A 61 -6.26 -11.35 10.90
C GLY A 61 -7.33 -10.27 10.69
N SER A 62 -8.02 -10.26 9.57
CA SER A 62 -8.96 -9.22 9.13
C SER A 62 -10.01 -8.85 10.16
N MET A 63 -10.47 -9.81 10.98
CA MET A 63 -11.45 -9.54 12.04
C MET A 63 -10.95 -8.56 13.11
N LEU A 64 -9.63 -8.44 13.33
CA LEU A 64 -9.08 -7.36 14.17
C LEU A 64 -9.49 -5.99 13.62
N GLN A 65 -9.22 -5.76 12.34
CA GLN A 65 -9.53 -4.48 11.69
C GLN A 65 -11.05 -4.25 11.61
N TYR A 66 -11.84 -5.27 11.26
CA TYR A 66 -13.29 -5.11 11.19
C TYR A 66 -13.92 -4.82 12.55
N ALA A 67 -13.46 -5.48 13.62
CA ALA A 67 -13.93 -5.19 14.98
C ALA A 67 -13.59 -3.74 15.39
N LEU A 68 -12.37 -3.26 15.07
CA LEU A 68 -11.96 -1.88 15.34
C LEU A 68 -12.80 -0.87 14.55
N LEU A 69 -13.01 -1.08 13.25
CA LEU A 69 -13.81 -0.20 12.41
C LEU A 69 -15.25 -0.12 12.92
N HIS A 70 -15.85 -1.28 13.29
CA HIS A 70 -17.19 -1.32 13.88
C HIS A 70 -17.25 -0.54 15.21
N LEU A 71 -16.36 -0.84 16.14
CA LEU A 71 -16.38 -0.28 17.48
C LEU A 71 -16.11 1.23 17.49
N THR A 72 -15.24 1.73 16.59
CA THR A 72 -14.87 3.15 16.53
C THR A 72 -15.87 4.01 15.76
N GLY A 73 -16.92 3.41 15.14
CA GLY A 73 -18.04 4.14 14.55
C GLY A 73 -17.96 4.37 13.04
N TYR A 74 -17.15 3.60 12.31
CA TYR A 74 -17.27 3.57 10.84
C TYR A 74 -18.62 2.96 10.41
N ASP A 75 -19.00 3.17 9.14
CA ASP A 75 -20.19 2.55 8.54
C ASP A 75 -20.00 1.04 8.32
N LEU A 76 -19.88 0.34 9.42
CA LEU A 76 -19.73 -1.12 9.50
C LEU A 76 -20.55 -1.65 10.69
N SER A 77 -21.70 -2.23 10.39
CA SER A 77 -22.66 -2.66 11.40
C SER A 77 -22.28 -4.02 12.04
N ILE A 78 -22.94 -4.35 13.16
CA ILE A 78 -22.81 -5.68 13.76
C ILE A 78 -23.30 -6.78 12.81
N ASP A 79 -24.27 -6.49 11.95
CA ASP A 79 -24.77 -7.45 10.96
C ASP A 79 -23.77 -7.65 9.81
N ASP A 80 -22.98 -6.63 9.48
CA ASP A 80 -21.84 -6.79 8.57
C ASP A 80 -20.77 -7.72 9.18
N LEU A 81 -20.50 -7.61 10.49
CA LEU A 81 -19.59 -8.55 11.16
C LEU A 81 -20.14 -9.98 11.20
N LYS A 82 -21.46 -10.13 11.41
CA LYS A 82 -22.14 -11.45 11.33
C LYS A 82 -22.10 -12.05 9.92
N ALA A 83 -21.92 -11.22 8.88
CA ALA A 83 -21.78 -11.63 7.49
C ALA A 83 -20.32 -11.86 7.06
N PHE A 84 -19.39 -11.99 8.01
CA PHE A 84 -17.98 -12.23 7.75
C PHE A 84 -17.78 -13.39 6.76
N ARG A 85 -16.96 -13.17 5.72
CA ARG A 85 -16.66 -14.12 4.63
C ARG A 85 -17.86 -14.56 3.79
N GLN A 86 -18.98 -13.85 3.87
CA GLN A 86 -20.10 -14.11 2.95
C GLN A 86 -19.94 -13.33 1.65
N LEU A 87 -20.47 -13.88 0.56
CA LEU A 87 -20.39 -13.25 -0.75
C LEU A 87 -21.04 -11.85 -0.71
N HIS A 88 -20.36 -10.86 -1.25
CA HIS A 88 -20.77 -9.45 -1.29
C HIS A 88 -20.91 -8.75 0.09
N SER A 89 -20.40 -9.35 1.17
CA SER A 89 -20.37 -8.68 2.46
C SER A 89 -19.32 -7.56 2.51
N LYS A 90 -19.53 -6.57 3.40
CA LYS A 90 -18.51 -5.55 3.70
C LYS A 90 -17.32 -6.10 4.50
N THR A 91 -17.34 -7.37 4.89
CA THR A 91 -16.30 -8.04 5.69
C THR A 91 -15.76 -9.28 4.97
N PRO A 92 -15.06 -9.10 3.85
CA PRO A 92 -14.42 -10.20 3.12
C PRO A 92 -13.37 -10.90 3.99
N GLY A 93 -12.89 -12.07 3.54
CA GLY A 93 -11.95 -12.91 4.31
C GLY A 93 -10.63 -12.23 4.65
N HIS A 94 -10.21 -11.27 3.84
CA HIS A 94 -9.04 -10.41 4.01
C HIS A 94 -9.45 -8.98 3.71
N PRO A 95 -8.78 -7.94 4.29
CA PRO A 95 -9.16 -6.56 4.05
C PRO A 95 -9.12 -6.19 2.56
N GLU A 96 -10.17 -5.54 2.07
CA GLU A 96 -10.26 -5.07 0.69
C GLU A 96 -10.58 -3.56 0.68
N VAL A 97 -9.70 -2.78 0.03
CA VAL A 97 -9.91 -1.34 -0.17
C VAL A 97 -11.16 -1.11 -1.03
N ASP A 98 -11.90 -0.05 -0.72
CA ASP A 98 -13.18 0.33 -1.36
C ASP A 98 -14.34 -0.67 -1.18
N VAL A 99 -14.14 -1.78 -0.45
CA VAL A 99 -15.19 -2.68 0.00
C VAL A 99 -15.59 -2.38 1.45
N THR A 100 -14.60 -2.30 2.34
CA THR A 100 -14.82 -1.96 3.76
C THR A 100 -14.42 -0.50 4.02
N PRO A 101 -15.30 0.36 4.51
CA PRO A 101 -14.95 1.72 4.90
C PRO A 101 -13.81 1.74 5.92
N GLY A 102 -12.76 2.54 5.67
CA GLY A 102 -11.59 2.66 6.56
C GLY A 102 -10.46 1.67 6.29
N VAL A 103 -10.61 0.75 5.34
CA VAL A 103 -9.50 -0.09 4.85
C VAL A 103 -8.67 0.69 3.84
N GLU A 104 -7.37 0.82 4.09
CA GLU A 104 -6.45 1.64 3.28
C GLU A 104 -5.84 0.87 2.10
N THR A 105 -5.73 -0.45 2.20
CA THR A 105 -5.18 -1.30 1.15
C THR A 105 -5.72 -2.72 1.25
N THR A 106 -5.79 -3.41 0.12
CA THR A 106 -6.12 -4.84 0.07
C THR A 106 -4.90 -5.66 0.45
N THR A 107 -5.04 -6.50 1.48
CA THR A 107 -4.00 -7.40 1.96
C THR A 107 -4.46 -8.85 1.96
N GLY A 108 -3.61 -9.78 2.41
CA GLY A 108 -3.82 -11.22 2.33
C GLY A 108 -2.58 -11.91 1.78
N PRO A 109 -2.04 -11.50 0.61
CA PRO A 109 -0.68 -11.88 0.23
C PRO A 109 0.33 -11.22 1.20
N LEU A 110 0.95 -12.04 2.06
CA LEU A 110 1.85 -11.58 3.12
C LEU A 110 3.01 -10.74 2.56
N GLY A 111 3.47 -9.74 3.33
CA GLY A 111 4.56 -8.85 2.93
C GLY A 111 4.16 -7.69 2.02
N GLN A 112 3.05 -7.75 1.28
CA GLN A 112 2.65 -6.63 0.43
C GLN A 112 2.07 -5.45 1.22
N GLY A 113 1.45 -5.69 2.37
CA GLY A 113 0.93 -4.61 3.23
C GLY A 113 2.03 -3.69 3.73
N ILE A 114 3.16 -4.22 4.23
CA ILE A 114 4.30 -3.38 4.64
C ILE A 114 4.91 -2.65 3.43
N ALA A 115 4.93 -3.28 2.25
CA ALA A 115 5.40 -2.63 1.02
C ALA A 115 4.51 -1.45 0.61
N ASN A 116 3.18 -1.62 0.70
CA ASN A 116 2.24 -0.51 0.49
C ASN A 116 2.43 0.60 1.55
N GLY A 117 2.69 0.22 2.80
CA GLY A 117 3.00 1.16 3.88
C GLY A 117 4.24 2.00 3.61
N VAL A 118 5.29 1.39 3.06
CA VAL A 118 6.50 2.11 2.60
C VAL A 118 6.14 3.10 1.49
N GLY A 119 5.31 2.70 0.54
CA GLY A 119 4.83 3.57 -0.54
C GLY A 119 4.01 4.76 -0.02
N MET A 120 3.10 4.52 0.93
CA MET A 120 2.29 5.57 1.55
C MET A 120 3.15 6.56 2.35
N ALA A 121 4.09 6.05 3.15
CA ALA A 121 5.00 6.91 3.93
C ALA A 121 5.94 7.73 3.03
N LEU A 122 6.37 7.17 1.89
CA LEU A 122 7.15 7.90 0.89
C LEU A 122 6.31 9.01 0.24
N ALA A 123 5.08 8.72 -0.17
CA ALA A 123 4.17 9.69 -0.75
C ALA A 123 3.88 10.85 0.22
N GLU A 124 3.61 10.54 1.49
CA GLU A 124 3.45 11.55 2.54
C GLU A 124 4.67 12.46 2.63
N LYS A 125 5.87 11.87 2.73
CA LYS A 125 7.12 12.63 2.87
C LYS A 125 7.39 13.54 1.67
N MET A 126 7.13 13.06 0.46
CA MET A 126 7.29 13.85 -0.77
C MET A 126 6.28 15.01 -0.81
N LEU A 127 5.00 14.74 -0.52
CA LEU A 127 3.95 15.78 -0.50
C LEU A 127 4.19 16.79 0.62
N ALA A 128 4.65 16.35 1.80
CA ALA A 128 5.02 17.24 2.89
C ALA A 128 6.16 18.21 2.48
N ASN A 129 7.20 17.71 1.81
CA ASN A 129 8.29 18.53 1.29
C ASN A 129 7.83 19.54 0.23
N GLU A 130 6.84 19.18 -0.58
CA GLU A 130 6.34 20.04 -1.67
C GLU A 130 5.34 21.08 -1.15
N PHE A 131 4.39 20.67 -0.30
CA PHE A 131 3.23 21.50 0.05
C PHE A 131 3.25 22.11 1.44
N ASN A 132 3.93 21.52 2.44
CA ASN A 132 3.98 22.11 3.77
C ASN A 132 4.69 23.46 3.75
N ARG A 133 4.21 24.38 4.59
CA ARG A 133 4.82 25.70 4.81
C ARG A 133 4.92 25.94 6.32
N GLU A 134 5.73 26.91 6.75
CA GLU A 134 5.83 27.30 8.15
C GLU A 134 4.45 27.67 8.70
N GLY A 135 4.07 27.04 9.81
CA GLY A 135 2.73 27.18 10.41
C GLY A 135 1.61 26.37 9.74
N PHE A 136 1.88 25.70 8.62
CA PHE A 136 0.89 24.94 7.85
C PHE A 136 1.39 23.52 7.53
N PRO A 137 1.35 22.59 8.48
CA PRO A 137 1.70 21.19 8.26
C PRO A 137 0.52 20.44 7.59
N VAL A 138 0.31 20.68 6.30
CA VAL A 138 -0.79 20.05 5.53
C VAL A 138 -0.69 18.53 5.55
N PHE A 139 0.53 18.02 5.45
CA PHE A 139 0.87 16.60 5.59
C PHE A 139 1.71 16.38 6.85
N ASP A 140 1.13 15.73 7.85
CA ASP A 140 1.78 15.33 9.11
C ASP A 140 1.21 14.03 9.66
N ASN A 141 0.66 13.20 8.78
CA ASN A 141 0.10 11.92 9.15
C ASN A 141 1.16 10.81 9.13
N ARG A 142 0.92 9.78 9.93
CA ARG A 142 1.77 8.60 10.04
C ARG A 142 1.15 7.40 9.33
N THR A 143 2.00 6.45 8.98
CA THR A 143 1.60 5.15 8.47
C THR A 143 1.96 4.09 9.51
N TYR A 144 0.94 3.42 10.05
CA TYR A 144 1.09 2.33 11.00
C TYR A 144 0.83 0.99 10.31
N VAL A 145 1.72 0.03 10.51
CA VAL A 145 1.61 -1.28 9.87
C VAL A 145 1.70 -2.39 10.91
N PHE A 146 0.69 -3.26 10.99
CA PHE A 146 0.78 -4.51 11.75
C PHE A 146 1.27 -5.62 10.83
N LEU A 147 2.22 -6.41 11.31
CA LEU A 147 2.80 -7.54 10.56
C LEU A 147 3.21 -8.66 11.53
N GLY A 148 3.28 -9.88 11.02
CA GLY A 148 3.66 -11.07 11.79
C GLY A 148 4.85 -11.81 11.16
N ASP A 149 5.19 -12.97 11.73
CA ASP A 149 6.32 -13.82 11.30
C ASP A 149 6.30 -14.09 9.79
N GLY A 150 5.15 -14.46 9.24
CA GLY A 150 5.02 -14.72 7.81
C GLY A 150 5.33 -13.51 6.93
N CYS A 151 4.96 -12.30 7.36
CA CYS A 151 5.32 -11.07 6.64
C CYS A 151 6.84 -10.83 6.67
N MET A 152 7.50 -11.19 7.78
CA MET A 152 8.94 -11.06 7.93
C MET A 152 9.71 -12.09 7.10
N MET A 153 9.15 -13.28 6.89
CA MET A 153 9.74 -14.34 6.06
C MET A 153 9.69 -14.02 4.56
N GLU A 154 8.68 -13.26 4.11
CA GLU A 154 8.53 -12.90 2.70
C GLU A 154 9.71 -12.08 2.20
N GLY A 155 10.29 -12.45 1.05
CA GLY A 155 11.44 -11.76 0.46
C GLY A 155 11.22 -10.27 0.20
N ILE A 156 9.98 -9.89 -0.15
CA ILE A 156 9.61 -8.49 -0.36
C ILE A 156 9.84 -7.62 0.88
N SER A 157 9.73 -8.17 2.10
CA SER A 157 10.00 -7.41 3.32
C SER A 157 11.45 -6.95 3.41
N HIS A 158 12.40 -7.74 2.91
CA HIS A 158 13.82 -7.36 2.81
C HIS A 158 14.01 -6.21 1.80
N GLU A 159 13.36 -6.29 0.65
CA GLU A 159 13.45 -5.28 -0.40
C GLU A 159 12.96 -3.91 0.10
N VAL A 160 11.74 -3.87 0.65
CA VAL A 160 11.07 -2.60 0.97
C VAL A 160 11.53 -2.00 2.29
N CYS A 161 11.81 -2.81 3.32
CA CYS A 161 12.27 -2.29 4.61
C CYS A 161 13.69 -1.72 4.50
N SER A 162 14.56 -2.31 3.67
CA SER A 162 15.86 -1.74 3.34
C SER A 162 15.71 -0.35 2.68
N LEU A 163 14.82 -0.20 1.69
CA LEU A 163 14.56 1.11 1.06
C LEU A 163 13.97 2.13 2.04
N ALA A 164 13.06 1.72 2.91
CA ALA A 164 12.47 2.61 3.90
C ALA A 164 13.52 3.24 4.83
N GLY A 165 14.52 2.47 5.24
CA GLY A 165 15.66 2.98 6.01
C GLY A 165 16.52 3.96 5.19
N VAL A 166 16.85 3.64 3.94
CA VAL A 166 17.60 4.53 3.02
C VAL A 166 16.87 5.86 2.83
N TRP A 167 15.55 5.83 2.65
CA TRP A 167 14.72 7.03 2.47
C TRP A 167 14.38 7.73 3.78
N LYS A 168 14.80 7.18 4.91
CA LYS A 168 14.57 7.78 6.24
C LYS A 168 13.10 8.11 6.49
N LEU A 169 12.21 7.14 6.27
CA LEU A 169 10.76 7.32 6.38
C LEU A 169 10.31 7.32 7.84
N ASN A 170 10.63 8.37 8.57
CA ASN A 170 10.45 8.50 10.01
C ASN A 170 8.98 8.44 10.50
N LYS A 171 8.02 8.67 9.62
CA LYS A 171 6.58 8.55 9.94
C LYS A 171 6.01 7.16 9.65
N LEU A 172 6.84 6.20 9.23
CA LEU A 172 6.48 4.78 9.12
C LEU A 172 6.77 4.08 10.46
N ILE A 173 5.74 3.55 11.09
CA ILE A 173 5.83 2.79 12.35
C ILE A 173 5.25 1.40 12.10
N ALA A 174 6.09 0.39 12.13
CA ALA A 174 5.71 -1.01 12.01
C ALA A 174 5.65 -1.67 13.39
N ILE A 175 4.61 -2.45 13.67
CA ILE A 175 4.47 -3.20 14.92
C ILE A 175 4.45 -4.67 14.56
N TYR A 176 5.49 -5.37 14.98
CA TYR A 176 5.70 -6.78 14.71
C TYR A 176 5.08 -7.64 15.82
N ASP A 177 4.08 -8.43 15.44
CA ASP A 177 3.47 -9.48 16.25
C ASP A 177 4.42 -10.68 16.33
N ASP A 178 5.32 -10.63 17.32
CA ASP A 178 6.33 -11.66 17.57
C ASP A 178 5.74 -12.74 18.49
N ASN A 179 4.90 -13.59 17.91
CA ASN A 179 4.25 -14.69 18.65
C ASN A 179 4.88 -16.06 18.41
N GLY A 180 5.76 -16.19 17.41
CA GLY A 180 6.52 -17.41 17.12
C GLY A 180 5.70 -18.57 16.57
N ILE A 181 4.46 -18.35 16.12
CA ILE A 181 3.56 -19.41 15.64
C ILE A 181 3.05 -19.08 14.23
N SER A 182 3.22 -20.03 13.33
CA SER A 182 2.60 -20.04 12.00
C SER A 182 1.55 -21.15 11.90
N ILE A 183 0.98 -21.32 10.70
CA ILE A 183 0.00 -22.38 10.45
C ILE A 183 0.61 -23.79 10.61
N ASP A 184 1.91 -23.92 10.34
CA ASP A 184 2.65 -25.20 10.47
C ASP A 184 3.19 -25.44 11.89
N GLY A 185 3.06 -24.48 12.81
CA GLY A 185 3.49 -24.62 14.20
C GLY A 185 4.52 -23.58 14.65
N ASP A 186 5.38 -23.97 15.60
CA ASP A 186 6.47 -23.13 16.14
C ASP A 186 7.51 -22.85 15.04
N VAL A 187 7.75 -21.57 14.77
CA VAL A 187 8.58 -21.12 13.64
C VAL A 187 10.09 -21.34 13.85
N LYS A 188 10.54 -21.74 15.04
CA LYS A 188 11.97 -21.90 15.36
C LYS A 188 12.72 -22.86 14.43
N GLY A 189 11.99 -23.77 13.77
CA GLY A 189 12.57 -24.72 12.82
C GLY A 189 12.93 -24.14 11.44
N TRP A 190 12.38 -22.97 11.10
CA TRP A 190 12.55 -22.38 9.76
C TRP A 190 12.59 -20.84 9.72
N PHE A 191 12.47 -20.17 10.86
CA PHE A 191 12.62 -18.72 11.00
C PHE A 191 13.50 -18.42 12.22
N GLY A 192 14.78 -18.23 11.98
CA GLY A 192 15.79 -17.96 13.01
C GLY A 192 16.47 -16.61 12.85
N ASP A 193 15.85 -15.68 12.13
CA ASP A 193 16.41 -14.35 11.89
C ASP A 193 16.55 -13.56 13.21
N ASP A 194 17.66 -12.86 13.37
CA ASP A 194 17.76 -11.77 14.34
C ASP A 194 17.01 -10.54 13.77
N THR A 195 15.70 -10.50 14.00
CA THR A 195 14.85 -9.43 13.48
C THR A 195 15.31 -8.05 13.93
N ARG A 196 15.79 -7.89 15.18
CA ARG A 196 16.36 -6.63 15.66
C ARG A 196 17.58 -6.23 14.84
N GLY A 197 18.59 -7.09 14.78
CA GLY A 197 19.84 -6.81 14.06
C GLY A 197 19.58 -6.56 12.58
N ARG A 198 18.63 -7.30 11.97
CA ARG A 198 18.20 -7.10 10.58
C ARG A 198 17.67 -5.67 10.34
N PHE A 199 16.75 -5.18 11.17
CA PHE A 199 16.15 -3.86 10.99
C PHE A 199 17.11 -2.73 11.38
N GLU A 200 17.93 -2.92 12.41
CA GLU A 200 19.01 -1.97 12.73
C GLU A 200 19.99 -1.83 11.57
N ALA A 201 20.36 -2.93 10.89
CA ALA A 201 21.20 -2.91 9.70
C ALA A 201 20.54 -2.20 8.49
N TYR A 202 19.20 -2.20 8.39
CA TYR A 202 18.46 -1.40 7.41
C TYR A 202 18.42 0.09 7.75
N GLY A 203 18.87 0.50 8.93
CA GLY A 203 18.81 1.90 9.39
C GLY A 203 17.50 2.28 10.06
N TRP A 204 16.75 1.30 10.59
CA TRP A 204 15.56 1.54 11.38
C TRP A 204 15.88 1.80 12.85
N ASN A 205 15.00 2.53 13.53
CA ASN A 205 14.90 2.51 14.98
C ASN A 205 14.15 1.24 15.42
N VAL A 206 14.64 0.51 16.43
CA VAL A 206 14.01 -0.74 16.89
C VAL A 206 13.74 -0.67 18.38
N ILE A 207 12.47 -0.70 18.76
CA ILE A 207 11.97 -0.67 20.13
C ILE A 207 11.52 -2.07 20.55
N GLY A 208 11.80 -2.45 21.78
CA GLY A 208 11.37 -3.73 22.34
C GLY A 208 12.48 -4.76 22.43
N PRO A 209 12.18 -6.05 22.69
CA PRO A 209 10.81 -6.60 22.74
C PRO A 209 9.99 -6.00 23.89
N VAL A 210 8.73 -5.62 23.59
CA VAL A 210 7.75 -5.09 24.53
C VAL A 210 6.69 -6.17 24.79
N ASP A 211 6.13 -6.22 25.99
CA ASP A 211 4.96 -7.08 26.24
C ASP A 211 3.74 -6.52 25.48
N GLY A 212 3.33 -7.21 24.42
CA GLY A 212 2.19 -6.82 23.59
C GLY A 212 0.83 -6.96 24.28
N HIS A 213 0.80 -7.52 25.50
CA HIS A 213 -0.42 -7.62 26.32
C HIS A 213 -0.48 -6.57 27.43
N ASP A 214 0.57 -5.75 27.57
CA ASP A 214 0.57 -4.57 28.44
C ASP A 214 0.26 -3.32 27.59
N ILE A 215 -0.97 -2.82 27.74
CA ILE A 215 -1.47 -1.66 26.95
C ILE A 215 -0.64 -0.41 27.25
N ASP A 216 -0.21 -0.21 28.49
CA ASP A 216 0.55 0.99 28.87
C ASP A 216 2.01 0.89 28.38
N ALA A 217 2.60 -0.29 28.37
CA ALA A 217 3.91 -0.51 27.75
C ALA A 217 3.88 -0.29 26.24
N MET A 218 2.81 -0.73 25.57
CA MET A 218 2.61 -0.47 24.13
C MET A 218 2.34 1.01 23.84
N ASP A 219 1.57 1.69 24.67
CA ASP A 219 1.35 3.14 24.59
C ASP A 219 2.68 3.91 24.66
N ALA A 220 3.52 3.59 25.64
CA ALA A 220 4.84 4.19 25.78
C ALA A 220 5.75 3.92 24.57
N ALA A 221 5.76 2.68 24.04
CA ALA A 221 6.55 2.32 22.88
C ALA A 221 6.10 3.05 21.61
N ILE A 222 4.79 3.21 21.40
CA ILE A 222 4.25 3.97 20.27
C ILE A 222 4.58 5.47 20.43
N ALA A 223 4.46 6.00 21.64
CA ALA A 223 4.86 7.39 21.92
C ALA A 223 6.35 7.63 21.61
N GLU A 224 7.24 6.71 22.04
CA GLU A 224 8.67 6.75 21.72
C GLU A 224 8.91 6.69 20.20
N ALA A 225 8.25 5.77 19.50
CA ALA A 225 8.37 5.63 18.05
C ALA A 225 8.02 6.93 17.29
N LYS A 226 7.05 7.70 17.79
CA LYS A 226 6.63 8.98 17.21
C LYS A 226 7.68 10.09 17.33
N LEU A 227 8.68 9.95 18.18
CA LEU A 227 9.78 10.90 18.38
C LEU A 227 10.92 10.70 17.36
N SER A 228 10.90 9.65 16.56
CA SER A 228 11.93 9.42 15.56
C SER A 228 11.89 10.50 14.48
N GLU A 229 13.01 11.21 14.27
CA GLU A 229 13.10 12.33 13.33
C GLU A 229 13.56 11.92 11.93
N ASP A 230 14.38 10.85 11.83
CA ASP A 230 15.05 10.48 10.58
C ASP A 230 15.08 8.97 10.28
N LYS A 231 14.36 8.14 11.06
CA LYS A 231 14.33 6.69 10.85
C LYS A 231 12.90 6.15 10.93
N PRO A 232 12.53 5.19 10.08
CA PRO A 232 11.34 4.39 10.34
C PRO A 232 11.53 3.58 11.63
N THR A 233 10.44 3.22 12.31
CA THR A 233 10.52 2.49 13.59
C THR A 233 9.83 1.14 13.49
N LEU A 234 10.51 0.09 13.98
CA LEU A 234 9.93 -1.21 14.26
C LEU A 234 9.75 -1.36 15.77
N ILE A 235 8.53 -1.67 16.19
CA ILE A 235 8.24 -2.10 17.57
C ILE A 235 8.09 -3.62 17.55
N ILE A 236 8.95 -4.34 18.26
CA ILE A 236 8.85 -5.80 18.44
C ILE A 236 7.95 -6.05 19.64
N ALA A 237 6.74 -6.55 19.40
CA ALA A 237 5.75 -6.81 20.43
C ALA A 237 5.60 -8.32 20.66
N ARG A 238 5.98 -8.79 21.84
CA ARG A 238 5.78 -10.18 22.26
C ARG A 238 4.33 -10.43 22.56
N THR A 239 3.72 -11.36 21.84
CA THR A 239 2.33 -11.73 22.06
C THR A 239 2.14 -13.25 22.21
N THR A 240 0.92 -13.61 22.56
CA THR A 240 0.47 -14.99 22.53
C THR A 240 -0.69 -15.10 21.56
N ILE A 241 -0.48 -15.80 20.44
CA ILE A 241 -1.55 -16.03 19.47
C ILE A 241 -2.76 -16.69 20.17
N GLY A 242 -3.98 -16.19 19.90
CA GLY A 242 -5.20 -16.71 20.52
C GLY A 242 -5.31 -16.40 22.02
N LYS A 243 -4.69 -15.32 22.49
CA LYS A 243 -4.73 -14.86 23.89
C LYS A 243 -6.13 -14.93 24.48
N GLY A 244 -6.25 -15.60 25.61
CA GLY A 244 -7.51 -15.79 26.33
C GLY A 244 -8.22 -17.12 26.04
N SER A 245 -7.77 -17.91 25.05
CA SER A 245 -8.27 -19.25 24.78
C SER A 245 -7.52 -20.25 25.66
N PRO A 246 -8.16 -20.86 26.68
CA PRO A 246 -7.44 -21.65 27.69
C PRO A 246 -6.71 -22.86 27.13
N ASN A 247 -7.27 -23.52 26.09
CA ASN A 247 -6.75 -24.76 25.55
C ASN A 247 -6.06 -24.62 24.20
N ARG A 248 -6.14 -23.44 23.54
CA ARG A 248 -5.62 -23.24 22.18
C ARG A 248 -4.60 -22.12 22.03
N GLN A 249 -4.55 -21.14 22.98
CA GLN A 249 -3.57 -20.05 22.89
C GLN A 249 -2.13 -20.57 22.79
N GLY A 250 -1.28 -19.88 22.04
CA GLY A 250 0.11 -20.25 21.84
C GLY A 250 0.32 -21.46 20.93
N THR A 251 -0.70 -21.92 20.21
CA THR A 251 -0.61 -23.09 19.32
C THR A 251 -1.08 -22.78 17.91
N ALA A 252 -0.64 -23.57 16.92
CA ALA A 252 -1.10 -23.48 15.55
C ALA A 252 -2.61 -23.70 15.38
N LYS A 253 -3.25 -24.45 16.30
CA LYS A 253 -4.69 -24.75 16.26
C LYS A 253 -5.59 -23.52 16.37
N VAL A 254 -5.09 -22.39 16.86
CA VAL A 254 -5.86 -21.15 16.91
C VAL A 254 -5.56 -20.22 15.73
N HIS A 255 -4.57 -20.59 14.90
CA HIS A 255 -4.11 -19.71 13.82
C HIS A 255 -5.22 -19.49 12.77
N GLY A 256 -5.73 -20.55 12.16
CA GLY A 256 -6.61 -20.48 10.98
C GLY A 256 -7.90 -21.29 11.07
N GLU A 257 -8.36 -21.65 12.27
CA GLU A 257 -9.55 -22.45 12.50
C GLU A 257 -10.50 -21.78 13.51
N ALA A 258 -11.80 -22.04 13.35
CA ALA A 258 -12.78 -21.68 14.37
C ALA A 258 -12.49 -22.42 15.68
N LEU A 259 -12.70 -21.73 16.83
CA LEU A 259 -12.40 -22.30 18.15
C LEU A 259 -13.31 -23.48 18.55
N GLY A 260 -14.52 -23.53 18.00
CA GLY A 260 -15.56 -24.45 18.45
C GLY A 260 -16.32 -23.93 19.68
N ASP A 261 -17.57 -24.38 19.85
CA ASP A 261 -18.49 -23.81 20.84
C ASP A 261 -17.99 -23.99 22.28
N GLU A 262 -17.38 -25.13 22.60
CA GLU A 262 -16.82 -25.41 23.94
C GLU A 262 -15.65 -24.47 24.26
N GLU A 263 -14.72 -24.28 23.32
CA GLU A 263 -13.58 -23.41 23.54
C GLU A 263 -13.97 -21.94 23.58
N ILE A 264 -14.99 -21.52 22.82
CA ILE A 264 -15.56 -20.16 22.89
C ILE A 264 -16.17 -19.91 24.26
N ALA A 265 -16.93 -20.86 24.81
CA ALA A 265 -17.49 -20.74 26.15
C ALA A 265 -16.39 -20.63 27.21
N ALA A 266 -15.35 -21.46 27.11
CA ALA A 266 -14.19 -21.42 28.00
C ALA A 266 -13.42 -20.10 27.86
N THR A 267 -13.24 -19.59 26.62
CA THR A 267 -12.59 -18.33 26.34
C THR A 267 -13.36 -17.15 26.94
N ARG A 268 -14.70 -17.09 26.76
CA ARG A 268 -15.54 -16.04 27.37
C ARG A 268 -15.38 -16.01 28.89
N ALA A 269 -15.40 -17.18 29.53
CA ALA A 269 -15.19 -17.29 30.97
C ALA A 269 -13.79 -16.79 31.38
N ALA A 270 -12.75 -17.18 30.65
CA ALA A 270 -11.36 -16.83 30.93
C ALA A 270 -11.07 -15.33 30.79
N ILE A 271 -11.68 -14.66 29.79
CA ILE A 271 -11.51 -13.21 29.59
C ILE A 271 -12.53 -12.35 30.33
N GLY A 272 -13.46 -12.99 31.10
CA GLY A 272 -14.49 -12.26 31.84
C GLY A 272 -15.52 -11.57 30.93
N TRP A 273 -15.92 -12.21 29.82
CA TRP A 273 -16.88 -11.66 28.85
C TRP A 273 -18.22 -12.42 28.90
N PRO A 274 -19.17 -12.01 29.74
CA PRO A 274 -20.40 -12.78 29.99
C PRO A 274 -21.49 -12.61 28.93
N TYR A 275 -21.26 -11.78 27.92
CA TYR A 275 -22.25 -11.41 26.92
C TYR A 275 -22.41 -12.48 25.84
N ALA A 276 -23.58 -12.54 25.22
CA ALA A 276 -23.88 -13.45 24.13
C ALA A 276 -23.03 -13.15 22.87
N PRO A 277 -22.96 -14.05 21.88
CA PRO A 277 -22.27 -13.78 20.63
C PRO A 277 -22.77 -12.51 19.95
N PHE A 278 -21.81 -11.66 19.52
CA PHE A 278 -22.06 -10.35 18.92
C PHE A 278 -22.77 -9.32 19.82
N GLU A 279 -22.88 -9.60 21.10
CA GLU A 279 -23.37 -8.63 22.09
C GLU A 279 -22.19 -7.88 22.70
N VAL A 280 -22.24 -6.54 22.59
CA VAL A 280 -21.24 -5.62 23.17
C VAL A 280 -21.99 -4.63 24.05
N PRO A 281 -21.61 -4.48 25.33
CA PRO A 281 -22.30 -3.57 26.23
C PRO A 281 -22.05 -2.10 25.84
N GLN A 282 -23.03 -1.22 26.17
CA GLN A 282 -23.00 0.17 25.75
C GLN A 282 -21.77 0.92 26.25
N GLU A 283 -21.31 0.66 27.47
CA GLU A 283 -20.10 1.27 28.02
C GLU A 283 -18.82 0.97 27.22
N VAL A 284 -18.79 -0.16 26.51
CA VAL A 284 -17.68 -0.51 25.61
C VAL A 284 -17.79 0.26 24.29
N TYR A 285 -19.00 0.40 23.74
CA TYR A 285 -19.22 1.26 22.59
C TYR A 285 -18.86 2.71 22.91
N ASP A 286 -19.31 3.24 24.06
CA ASP A 286 -19.02 4.62 24.48
C ASP A 286 -17.49 4.85 24.63
N ALA A 287 -16.75 3.83 25.11
CA ALA A 287 -15.31 3.91 25.27
C ALA A 287 -14.53 3.82 23.93
N TRP A 288 -15.14 3.24 22.89
CA TRP A 288 -14.55 3.10 21.57
C TRP A 288 -14.98 4.18 20.57
N ASP A 289 -16.15 4.80 20.78
CA ASP A 289 -16.71 5.76 19.82
C ASP A 289 -15.78 6.94 19.58
N HIS A 290 -15.25 7.02 18.37
CA HIS A 290 -14.29 8.05 17.96
C HIS A 290 -14.93 9.13 17.07
N ARG A 291 -16.26 9.10 16.83
CA ARG A 291 -16.92 10.01 15.89
C ARG A 291 -16.78 11.47 16.27
N ALA A 292 -16.99 11.80 17.54
CA ALA A 292 -16.88 13.17 18.02
C ALA A 292 -15.45 13.69 17.98
N GLU A 293 -14.47 12.89 18.43
CA GLU A 293 -13.06 13.24 18.39
C GLU A 293 -12.55 13.30 16.97
N GLY A 294 -12.90 12.33 16.12
CA GLY A 294 -12.55 12.35 14.70
C GLY A 294 -13.03 13.58 13.95
N ALA A 295 -14.28 13.99 14.20
CA ALA A 295 -14.83 15.22 13.63
C ALA A 295 -14.10 16.47 14.14
N ARG A 296 -13.70 16.50 15.41
CA ARG A 296 -12.96 17.60 16.02
C ARG A 296 -11.57 17.77 15.38
N ILE A 297 -10.78 16.70 15.28
CA ILE A 297 -9.43 16.76 14.71
C ILE A 297 -9.46 17.07 13.21
N GLU A 298 -10.46 16.59 12.48
CA GLU A 298 -10.64 16.97 11.07
C GLU A 298 -11.01 18.46 10.92
N ALA A 299 -11.88 19.00 11.77
CA ALA A 299 -12.24 20.42 11.76
C ALA A 299 -11.05 21.32 12.06
N GLU A 300 -10.16 20.91 12.98
CA GLU A 300 -8.90 21.63 13.26
C GLU A 300 -7.98 21.61 12.04
N TRP A 301 -7.81 20.45 11.41
CA TRP A 301 -7.04 20.33 10.17
C TRP A 301 -7.65 21.18 9.05
N GLN A 302 -8.98 21.17 8.89
CA GLN A 302 -9.66 21.98 7.87
C GLN A 302 -9.45 23.49 8.09
N THR A 303 -9.52 23.93 9.34
CA THR A 303 -9.25 25.33 9.70
C THR A 303 -7.82 25.74 9.34
N MET A 304 -6.84 24.88 9.63
CA MET A 304 -5.46 25.09 9.22
C MET A 304 -5.32 25.13 7.69
N PHE A 305 -5.99 24.20 6.98
CA PHE A 305 -5.94 24.12 5.52
C PHE A 305 -6.62 25.32 4.84
N ASP A 306 -7.70 25.85 5.43
CA ASP A 306 -8.36 27.06 4.92
C ASP A 306 -7.43 28.29 5.05
N GLY A 307 -6.69 28.40 6.16
CA GLY A 307 -5.63 29.39 6.34
C GLY A 307 -4.50 29.23 5.33
N TYR A 308 -4.07 28.00 5.08
CA TYR A 308 -3.08 27.68 4.03
C TYR A 308 -3.58 28.10 2.65
N ALA A 309 -4.82 27.76 2.29
CA ALA A 309 -5.39 28.09 0.99
C ALA A 309 -5.55 29.61 0.78
N ALA A 310 -5.83 30.35 1.85
CA ALA A 310 -5.88 31.82 1.79
C ALA A 310 -4.48 32.43 1.55
N GLN A 311 -3.43 31.86 2.11
CA GLN A 311 -2.06 32.36 2.00
C GLN A 311 -1.31 31.83 0.76
N TYR A 312 -1.61 30.61 0.33
CA TYR A 312 -0.95 29.90 -0.78
C TYR A 312 -1.99 29.34 -1.76
N PRO A 313 -2.81 30.18 -2.42
CA PRO A 313 -3.96 29.72 -3.22
C PRO A 313 -3.58 28.82 -4.40
N GLU A 314 -2.46 29.09 -5.07
CA GLU A 314 -1.99 28.29 -6.20
C GLU A 314 -1.57 26.88 -5.75
N LEU A 315 -0.82 26.77 -4.64
CA LEU A 315 -0.41 25.49 -4.09
C LEU A 315 -1.62 24.68 -3.58
N ALA A 316 -2.59 25.35 -2.95
CA ALA A 316 -3.81 24.69 -2.49
C ALA A 316 -4.66 24.18 -3.65
N ALA A 317 -4.76 24.94 -4.74
CA ALA A 317 -5.47 24.55 -5.95
C ALA A 317 -4.79 23.33 -6.61
N GLU A 318 -3.47 23.39 -6.77
CA GLU A 318 -2.68 22.28 -7.32
C GLU A 318 -2.80 21.00 -6.47
N LEU A 319 -2.71 21.13 -5.15
CA LEU A 319 -2.89 19.99 -4.26
C LEU A 319 -4.29 19.38 -4.39
N LYS A 320 -5.34 20.20 -4.40
CA LYS A 320 -6.72 19.72 -4.60
C LYS A 320 -6.87 18.99 -5.93
N ARG A 321 -6.32 19.54 -7.03
CA ARG A 321 -6.33 18.91 -8.35
C ARG A 321 -5.70 17.50 -8.30
N ARG A 322 -4.49 17.41 -7.73
CA ARG A 322 -3.77 16.13 -7.64
C ARG A 322 -4.49 15.09 -6.78
N LEU A 323 -5.03 15.50 -5.63
CA LEU A 323 -5.77 14.61 -4.74
C LEU A 323 -7.10 14.14 -5.36
N ALA A 324 -7.73 14.98 -6.19
CA ALA A 324 -8.90 14.59 -6.99
C ALA A 324 -8.53 13.65 -8.14
N GLY A 325 -7.24 13.53 -8.47
CA GLY A 325 -6.72 12.75 -9.59
C GLY A 325 -6.98 13.43 -10.96
N ASP A 326 -7.31 14.72 -10.97
CA ASP A 326 -7.55 15.49 -12.18
C ASP A 326 -6.23 15.84 -12.87
N LEU A 327 -6.24 15.83 -14.20
CA LEU A 327 -5.10 16.25 -15.01
C LEU A 327 -5.10 17.77 -15.21
N PRO A 328 -3.95 18.39 -15.54
CA PRO A 328 -3.88 19.82 -15.85
C PRO A 328 -4.80 20.21 -17.01
N GLU A 329 -5.31 21.44 -17.01
CA GLU A 329 -6.22 21.93 -18.06
C GLU A 329 -5.64 21.85 -19.47
N ASN A 330 -4.33 22.04 -19.61
CA ASN A 330 -3.61 21.97 -20.89
C ASN A 330 -3.17 20.54 -21.27
N TRP A 331 -3.65 19.50 -20.58
CA TRP A 331 -3.21 18.11 -20.82
C TRP A 331 -3.47 17.66 -22.26
N SER A 332 -4.68 17.89 -22.78
CA SER A 332 -5.04 17.50 -24.16
C SER A 332 -4.16 18.17 -25.21
N ASP A 333 -3.84 19.45 -25.02
CA ASP A 333 -2.95 20.19 -25.93
C ASP A 333 -1.52 19.62 -25.86
N THR A 334 -1.03 19.33 -24.65
CA THR A 334 0.28 18.69 -24.45
C THR A 334 0.40 17.35 -25.19
N VAL A 335 -0.65 16.52 -25.11
CA VAL A 335 -0.69 15.24 -25.84
C VAL A 335 -0.73 15.48 -27.35
N MET A 336 -1.54 16.42 -27.83
CA MET A 336 -1.66 16.72 -29.24
C MET A 336 -0.34 17.24 -29.84
N ASP A 337 0.34 18.14 -29.15
CA ASP A 337 1.65 18.67 -29.55
C ASP A 337 2.69 17.55 -29.64
N ALA A 338 2.69 16.61 -28.68
CA ALA A 338 3.58 15.45 -28.71
C ALA A 338 3.29 14.53 -29.91
N LEU A 339 2.01 14.31 -30.23
CA LEU A 339 1.60 13.52 -31.40
C LEU A 339 2.01 14.18 -32.71
N CYS A 340 1.77 15.48 -32.89
CA CYS A 340 2.18 16.24 -34.07
C CYS A 340 3.71 16.18 -34.26
N ALA A 341 4.48 16.38 -33.21
CA ALA A 341 5.94 16.28 -33.26
C ALA A 341 6.42 14.87 -33.64
N ALA A 342 5.74 13.82 -33.20
CA ALA A 342 6.06 12.45 -33.56
C ALA A 342 5.76 12.12 -35.01
N GLU A 343 4.62 12.62 -35.54
CA GLU A 343 4.25 12.48 -36.97
C GLU A 343 5.23 13.23 -37.87
N GLU A 344 5.61 14.47 -37.52
CA GLU A 344 6.58 15.26 -38.29
C GLU A 344 7.97 14.60 -38.30
N ALA A 345 8.41 14.04 -37.17
CA ALA A 345 9.72 13.40 -37.06
C ALA A 345 9.81 12.06 -37.81
N ALA A 346 8.72 11.29 -37.88
CA ALA A 346 8.58 10.00 -38.57
C ALA A 346 9.77 9.04 -38.38
N GLU A 347 10.25 8.88 -37.14
CA GLU A 347 11.52 8.23 -36.85
C GLU A 347 11.40 6.72 -36.73
N THR A 348 12.40 6.01 -37.30
CA THR A 348 12.63 4.58 -37.04
C THR A 348 13.45 4.42 -35.75
N VAL A 349 12.79 4.08 -34.64
CA VAL A 349 13.39 3.94 -33.30
C VAL A 349 12.82 2.75 -32.56
N ALA A 350 13.55 2.29 -31.53
CA ALA A 350 13.00 1.33 -30.58
C ALA A 350 11.84 1.98 -29.77
N THR A 351 10.76 1.23 -29.49
CA THR A 351 9.64 1.83 -28.76
C THR A 351 10.01 2.20 -27.32
N ARG A 352 11.03 1.59 -26.68
CA ARG A 352 11.59 2.12 -25.43
C ARG A 352 12.16 3.54 -25.59
N LYS A 353 12.75 3.87 -26.75
CA LYS A 353 13.24 5.21 -27.04
C LYS A 353 12.10 6.16 -27.37
N ALA A 354 11.07 5.69 -28.07
CA ALA A 354 9.82 6.40 -28.26
C ALA A 354 9.15 6.71 -26.90
N SER A 355 9.17 5.77 -25.94
CA SER A 355 8.71 5.98 -24.57
C SER A 355 9.46 7.09 -23.85
N GLN A 356 10.81 7.16 -23.98
CA GLN A 356 11.57 8.28 -23.41
C GLN A 356 11.21 9.63 -24.07
N LYS A 357 10.94 9.65 -25.38
CA LYS A 357 10.47 10.85 -26.09
C LYS A 357 9.09 11.29 -25.59
N ALA A 358 8.17 10.34 -25.38
CA ALA A 358 6.88 10.61 -24.76
C ALA A 358 7.04 11.20 -23.36
N LEU A 359 7.91 10.63 -22.51
CA LEU A 359 8.20 11.17 -21.19
C LEU A 359 8.79 12.58 -21.25
N ASN A 360 9.69 12.86 -22.19
CA ASN A 360 10.23 14.21 -22.38
C ASN A 360 9.16 15.26 -22.74
N ALA A 361 8.13 14.85 -23.48
CA ALA A 361 7.04 15.72 -23.89
C ALA A 361 5.97 15.89 -22.79
N LEU A 362 5.59 14.79 -22.14
CA LEU A 362 4.43 14.74 -21.23
C LEU A 362 4.79 15.07 -19.78
N ALA A 363 5.93 14.58 -19.27
CA ALA A 363 6.29 14.70 -17.86
C ALA A 363 6.45 16.14 -17.36
N PRO A 364 6.96 17.12 -18.14
CA PRO A 364 7.04 18.50 -17.69
C PRO A 364 5.68 19.14 -17.35
N ALA A 365 4.60 18.70 -17.96
CA ALA A 365 3.25 19.16 -17.69
C ALA A 365 2.58 18.47 -16.49
N LEU A 366 3.19 17.40 -15.95
CA LEU A 366 2.63 16.52 -14.91
C LEU A 366 3.55 16.46 -13.69
N PRO A 367 3.53 17.44 -12.80
CA PRO A 367 4.36 17.41 -11.59
C PRO A 367 4.05 16.23 -10.66
N GLU A 368 2.87 15.61 -10.76
CA GLU A 368 2.50 14.39 -10.06
C GLU A 368 3.02 13.08 -10.69
N LEU A 369 3.59 13.12 -11.89
CA LEU A 369 4.15 11.92 -12.52
C LEU A 369 5.45 11.53 -11.82
N LEU A 370 5.46 10.35 -11.19
CA LEU A 370 6.57 9.85 -10.38
C LEU A 370 7.14 8.59 -11.02
N GLY A 371 8.31 8.71 -11.63
CA GLY A 371 8.97 7.63 -12.36
C GLY A 371 9.91 6.79 -11.53
N GLY A 372 10.37 5.68 -12.11
CA GLY A 372 11.38 4.83 -11.49
C GLY A 372 11.82 3.64 -12.34
N SER A 373 12.79 2.91 -11.80
CA SER A 373 13.29 1.68 -12.42
C SER A 373 13.94 0.75 -11.38
N ALA A 374 13.85 -0.56 -11.63
CA ALA A 374 14.57 -1.58 -10.88
C ALA A 374 16.02 -1.73 -11.40
N ASP A 375 16.85 -0.72 -11.14
CA ASP A 375 18.27 -0.64 -11.52
C ASP A 375 18.55 -0.70 -13.05
N LEU A 376 17.56 -0.40 -13.86
CA LEU A 376 17.63 -0.50 -15.33
C LEU A 376 17.31 0.83 -16.04
N THR A 377 17.47 1.98 -15.37
CA THR A 377 17.09 3.29 -15.92
C THR A 377 17.68 3.56 -17.29
N GLY A 378 18.99 3.26 -17.48
CA GLY A 378 19.67 3.45 -18.76
C GLY A 378 19.23 2.49 -19.87
N SER A 379 18.72 1.31 -19.51
CA SER A 379 18.20 0.30 -20.45
C SER A 379 16.73 0.50 -20.75
N ASN A 380 15.94 0.83 -19.75
CA ASN A 380 14.49 1.05 -19.87
C ASN A 380 14.15 2.44 -20.40
N LEU A 381 15.08 3.40 -20.29
CA LEU A 381 14.91 4.78 -20.71
C LEU A 381 13.71 5.46 -20.02
N THR A 382 13.62 5.30 -18.69
CA THR A 382 12.52 5.80 -17.86
C THR A 382 12.72 7.20 -17.30
N ASN A 383 13.88 7.77 -17.50
CA ASN A 383 14.19 9.16 -17.15
C ASN A 383 13.88 10.11 -18.33
N TRP A 384 13.66 11.37 -18.00
CA TRP A 384 13.52 12.46 -18.98
C TRP A 384 14.48 13.60 -18.67
N THR A 385 14.64 14.51 -19.62
CA THR A 385 15.60 15.61 -19.53
C THR A 385 15.29 16.48 -18.31
N GLY A 386 16.28 16.68 -17.46
CA GLY A 386 16.18 17.51 -16.26
C GLY A 386 15.56 16.85 -15.03
N VAL A 387 15.07 15.59 -15.15
CA VAL A 387 14.56 14.88 -13.96
C VAL A 387 15.69 14.58 -12.99
N LYS A 388 15.42 14.77 -11.69
CA LYS A 388 16.31 14.41 -10.60
C LYS A 388 15.91 13.07 -10.02
N SER A 389 16.90 12.29 -9.59
CA SER A 389 16.69 11.04 -8.87
C SER A 389 16.47 11.31 -7.38
N LEU A 390 15.48 10.63 -6.81
CA LEU A 390 15.20 10.63 -5.38
C LEU A 390 16.43 10.12 -4.61
N ASN A 391 16.80 10.86 -3.59
CA ASN A 391 17.76 10.44 -2.59
C ASN A 391 17.31 10.95 -1.21
N SER A 392 18.01 10.56 -0.15
CA SER A 392 17.64 10.92 1.23
C SER A 392 17.68 12.42 1.55
N GLY A 393 18.10 13.25 0.62
CA GLY A 393 18.18 14.71 0.79
C GLY A 393 17.29 15.52 -0.17
N ASP A 394 16.70 14.89 -1.18
CA ASP A 394 15.85 15.58 -2.18
C ASP A 394 14.56 14.80 -2.45
N PHE A 395 13.51 15.12 -1.72
CA PHE A 395 12.16 14.55 -1.86
C PHE A 395 11.28 15.30 -2.85
N LEU A 396 11.81 16.33 -3.54
CA LEU A 396 11.15 16.99 -4.67
C LEU A 396 11.51 16.31 -6.01
N ALA A 397 12.45 15.37 -5.98
CA ALA A 397 12.82 14.58 -7.16
C ALA A 397 11.64 13.73 -7.65
N ARG A 398 11.62 13.43 -8.95
CA ARG A 398 10.51 12.72 -9.62
C ARG A 398 10.93 11.39 -10.28
N HIS A 399 12.10 10.88 -9.93
CA HIS A 399 12.57 9.57 -10.40
C HIS A 399 13.15 8.76 -9.24
N ILE A 400 12.71 7.52 -9.08
CA ILE A 400 13.11 6.63 -7.99
C ILE A 400 14.01 5.52 -8.53
N SER A 401 15.20 5.39 -7.94
CA SER A 401 16.05 4.22 -8.13
C SER A 401 15.70 3.16 -7.08
N TYR A 402 14.91 2.16 -7.49
CA TYR A 402 14.47 1.10 -6.58
C TYR A 402 15.56 0.05 -6.30
N GLY A 403 16.63 0.01 -7.13
CA GLY A 403 17.58 -1.10 -7.15
C GLY A 403 16.95 -2.37 -7.74
N VAL A 404 17.64 -3.49 -7.68
CA VAL A 404 17.14 -4.78 -8.20
C VAL A 404 16.10 -5.34 -7.24
N ARG A 405 14.88 -4.80 -7.30
CA ARG A 405 13.76 -5.09 -6.38
C ARG A 405 12.41 -4.94 -7.11
N GLU A 406 12.16 -5.76 -8.10
CA GLU A 406 10.96 -5.65 -8.97
C GLU A 406 9.67 -5.80 -8.18
N PHE A 407 9.62 -6.74 -7.23
CA PHE A 407 8.43 -6.97 -6.42
C PHE A 407 8.16 -5.81 -5.45
N GLY A 408 9.19 -5.39 -4.72
CA GLY A 408 9.12 -4.24 -3.82
C GLY A 408 8.74 -2.96 -4.56
N MET A 409 9.35 -2.70 -5.72
CA MET A 409 9.06 -1.58 -6.60
C MET A 409 7.57 -1.51 -6.95
N SER A 410 7.03 -2.60 -7.47
CA SER A 410 5.62 -2.65 -7.91
C SER A 410 4.65 -2.51 -6.74
N ALA A 411 4.95 -3.09 -5.57
CA ALA A 411 4.12 -2.96 -4.39
C ALA A 411 4.23 -1.58 -3.73
N ILE A 412 5.41 -0.94 -3.74
CA ILE A 412 5.59 0.46 -3.30
C ILE A 412 4.75 1.40 -4.19
N MET A 413 4.76 1.21 -5.51
CA MET A 413 3.92 1.98 -6.43
C MET A 413 2.44 1.86 -6.09
N ASN A 414 1.96 0.66 -5.73
CA ASN A 414 0.58 0.48 -5.27
C ASN A 414 0.30 1.33 -4.02
N GLY A 415 1.22 1.37 -3.06
CA GLY A 415 1.10 2.21 -1.87
C GLY A 415 1.09 3.71 -2.17
N ILE A 416 1.93 4.17 -3.10
CA ILE A 416 1.97 5.57 -3.55
C ILE A 416 0.62 5.95 -4.21
N ALA A 417 0.10 5.10 -5.09
CA ALA A 417 -1.18 5.35 -5.76
C ALA A 417 -2.36 5.37 -4.77
N LEU A 418 -2.37 4.47 -3.79
CA LEU A 418 -3.39 4.41 -2.72
C LEU A 418 -3.36 5.64 -1.80
N TYR A 419 -2.19 6.20 -1.54
CA TYR A 419 -2.06 7.43 -0.76
C TYR A 419 -2.65 8.63 -1.51
N GLY A 420 -2.42 8.69 -2.81
CA GLY A 420 -2.88 9.76 -3.69
C GLY A 420 -1.84 10.86 -3.92
N GLY A 421 -2.17 11.80 -4.82
CA GLY A 421 -1.33 12.94 -5.15
C GLY A 421 -0.20 12.66 -6.14
N PHE A 422 0.01 11.39 -6.53
CA PHE A 422 0.99 10.97 -7.54
C PHE A 422 0.39 9.96 -8.53
N ILE A 423 0.96 9.94 -9.73
CA ILE A 423 0.76 8.91 -10.76
C ILE A 423 2.08 8.15 -10.87
N PRO A 424 2.25 7.01 -10.18
CA PRO A 424 3.52 6.28 -10.20
C PRO A 424 3.67 5.46 -11.48
N TYR A 425 4.89 5.47 -12.03
CA TYR A 425 5.31 4.50 -13.02
C TYR A 425 6.71 3.96 -12.70
N ALA A 426 6.97 2.71 -13.05
CA ALA A 426 8.32 2.18 -12.95
C ALA A 426 8.54 1.03 -13.93
N ALA A 427 9.82 0.73 -14.18
CA ALA A 427 10.22 -0.18 -15.22
C ALA A 427 11.17 -1.27 -14.77
N THR A 428 11.07 -2.36 -15.50
CA THR A 428 12.06 -3.44 -15.59
C THR A 428 11.97 -4.07 -16.98
N PHE A 429 12.75 -5.12 -17.26
CA PHE A 429 12.57 -5.92 -18.48
C PHE A 429 11.29 -6.75 -18.39
N LEU A 430 10.64 -7.03 -19.50
CA LEU A 430 9.37 -7.75 -19.51
C LEU A 430 9.47 -9.14 -18.86
N THR A 431 10.57 -9.86 -19.07
CA THR A 431 10.79 -11.16 -18.43
C THR A 431 10.80 -11.07 -16.90
N PHE A 432 11.26 -9.95 -16.34
CA PHE A 432 11.31 -9.75 -14.88
C PHE A 432 9.98 -9.29 -14.28
N SER A 433 8.93 -9.14 -15.10
CA SER A 433 7.56 -9.02 -14.58
C SER A 433 7.15 -10.24 -13.76
N ASP A 434 7.80 -11.39 -13.95
CA ASP A 434 7.57 -12.59 -13.14
C ASP A 434 7.91 -12.38 -11.67
N TYR A 435 8.98 -11.61 -11.35
CA TYR A 435 9.29 -11.23 -9.96
C TYR A 435 8.21 -10.35 -9.32
N SER A 436 7.58 -9.48 -10.10
CA SER A 436 6.57 -8.54 -9.60
C SER A 436 5.12 -9.03 -9.76
N ARG A 437 4.92 -10.23 -10.31
CA ARG A 437 3.61 -10.76 -10.74
C ARG A 437 2.49 -10.54 -9.72
N ASN A 438 2.75 -10.81 -8.45
CA ASN A 438 1.72 -10.69 -7.42
C ASN A 438 1.35 -9.22 -7.14
N ALA A 439 2.30 -8.29 -7.13
CA ALA A 439 2.01 -6.86 -6.98
C ALA A 439 1.26 -6.29 -8.19
N LEU A 440 1.55 -6.76 -9.41
CA LEU A 440 0.81 -6.40 -10.62
C LEU A 440 -0.65 -6.86 -10.52
N ARG A 441 -0.89 -8.08 -10.03
CA ARG A 441 -2.24 -8.58 -9.78
C ARG A 441 -2.96 -7.75 -8.73
N MET A 442 -2.27 -7.36 -7.65
CA MET A 442 -2.85 -6.53 -6.58
C MET A 442 -3.19 -5.13 -7.06
N SER A 443 -2.37 -4.50 -7.91
CA SER A 443 -2.73 -3.19 -8.50
C SER A 443 -4.05 -3.24 -9.27
N SER A 444 -4.29 -4.34 -9.98
CA SER A 444 -5.55 -4.55 -10.71
C SER A 444 -6.73 -4.83 -9.78
N LEU A 445 -6.54 -5.68 -8.79
CA LEU A 445 -7.57 -6.01 -7.79
C LEU A 445 -8.03 -4.76 -7.04
N MET A 446 -7.09 -3.87 -6.68
CA MET A 446 -7.34 -2.59 -6.01
C MET A 446 -7.73 -1.46 -6.98
N LYS A 447 -7.75 -1.71 -8.28
CA LYS A 447 -8.08 -0.73 -9.35
C LYS A 447 -7.21 0.52 -9.32
N GLN A 448 -5.92 0.37 -8.99
CA GLN A 448 -5.03 1.51 -8.83
C GLN A 448 -4.44 2.00 -10.16
N ARG A 449 -4.35 3.33 -10.32
CA ARG A 449 -3.65 3.98 -11.43
C ARG A 449 -2.14 3.84 -11.26
N VAL A 450 -1.59 2.72 -11.71
CA VAL A 450 -0.16 2.39 -11.70
C VAL A 450 0.26 2.04 -13.11
N ILE A 451 1.39 2.60 -13.58
CA ILE A 451 1.90 2.36 -14.93
C ILE A 451 3.16 1.50 -14.84
N ASN A 452 3.07 0.27 -15.31
CA ASN A 452 4.18 -0.66 -15.36
C ASN A 452 4.82 -0.62 -16.74
N VAL A 453 6.08 -0.23 -16.82
CA VAL A 453 6.84 -0.13 -18.06
C VAL A 453 7.74 -1.35 -18.19
N PHE A 454 7.54 -2.12 -19.27
CA PHE A 454 8.29 -3.35 -19.56
C PHE A 454 9.00 -3.23 -20.90
N THR A 455 10.34 -3.19 -20.88
CA THR A 455 11.13 -3.14 -22.09
C THR A 455 11.75 -4.51 -22.41
N HIS A 456 12.44 -4.63 -23.55
CA HIS A 456 13.03 -5.90 -24.00
C HIS A 456 11.94 -6.98 -24.16
N ASP A 457 10.96 -6.65 -25.00
CA ASP A 457 9.62 -7.25 -25.07
C ASP A 457 9.55 -8.68 -25.65
N SER A 458 10.63 -9.14 -26.31
CA SER A 458 10.57 -10.37 -27.11
C SER A 458 11.94 -10.96 -27.42
N ILE A 459 11.96 -12.04 -28.17
CA ILE A 459 13.19 -12.63 -28.73
C ILE A 459 13.97 -11.63 -29.58
N GLY A 460 13.35 -10.56 -30.06
CA GLY A 460 13.98 -9.49 -30.86
C GLY A 460 15.00 -8.66 -30.09
N LEU A 461 15.11 -8.79 -28.77
CA LEU A 461 16.18 -8.15 -28.00
C LEU A 461 17.60 -8.71 -28.34
N GLY A 462 17.67 -9.98 -28.77
CA GLY A 462 18.86 -10.59 -29.33
C GLY A 462 19.86 -11.13 -28.30
N GLU A 463 20.97 -10.45 -28.09
CA GLU A 463 22.18 -10.93 -27.46
C GLU A 463 22.09 -11.34 -25.99
N ASP A 464 21.10 -10.88 -25.23
CA ASP A 464 20.95 -11.25 -23.82
C ASP A 464 20.50 -12.71 -23.61
N GLY A 465 19.97 -13.34 -24.68
CA GLY A 465 19.64 -14.76 -24.72
C GLY A 465 18.35 -15.13 -23.98
N PRO A 466 18.08 -16.45 -23.82
CA PRO A 466 16.77 -16.98 -23.39
C PRO A 466 16.33 -16.53 -22.01
N THR A 467 17.24 -16.23 -21.11
CA THR A 467 16.92 -15.77 -19.75
C THR A 467 16.26 -14.39 -19.72
N HIS A 468 16.37 -13.61 -20.79
CA HIS A 468 15.85 -12.26 -20.94
C HIS A 468 14.80 -12.14 -22.06
N GLN A 469 14.70 -13.15 -22.92
CA GLN A 469 13.80 -13.17 -24.08
C GLN A 469 12.38 -13.59 -23.67
N SER A 470 11.49 -12.62 -23.60
CA SER A 470 10.09 -12.84 -23.22
C SER A 470 9.30 -13.56 -24.31
N VAL A 471 8.53 -14.57 -23.95
CA VAL A 471 7.65 -15.34 -24.82
C VAL A 471 6.19 -15.33 -24.32
N GLU A 472 5.94 -15.88 -23.13
CA GLU A 472 4.62 -16.06 -22.53
C GLU A 472 4.11 -14.83 -21.74
N HIS A 473 4.94 -13.84 -21.50
CA HIS A 473 4.67 -12.74 -20.55
C HIS A 473 3.50 -11.87 -20.99
N VAL A 474 3.42 -11.44 -22.25
CA VAL A 474 2.30 -10.60 -22.74
C VAL A 474 0.96 -11.32 -22.62
N PRO A 475 0.78 -12.57 -23.10
CA PRO A 475 -0.45 -13.32 -22.87
C PRO A 475 -0.78 -13.46 -21.39
N SER A 476 0.21 -13.75 -20.55
CA SER A 476 0.01 -13.94 -19.11
C SER A 476 -0.43 -12.65 -18.38
N LEU A 477 0.10 -11.50 -18.78
CA LEU A 477 -0.34 -10.19 -18.25
C LEU A 477 -1.79 -9.88 -18.67
N ARG A 478 -2.17 -10.21 -19.90
CA ARG A 478 -3.54 -10.05 -20.40
C ARG A 478 -4.57 -10.92 -19.70
N LEU A 479 -4.16 -12.00 -19.01
CA LEU A 479 -5.03 -12.83 -18.19
C LEU A 479 -5.39 -12.18 -16.84
N ILE A 480 -4.70 -11.12 -16.40
CA ILE A 480 -5.04 -10.41 -15.16
C ILE A 480 -6.31 -9.57 -15.44
N PRO A 481 -7.45 -9.86 -14.77
CA PRO A 481 -8.66 -9.07 -14.97
C PRO A 481 -8.44 -7.60 -14.68
N GLY A 482 -8.85 -6.71 -15.57
CA GLY A 482 -8.73 -5.27 -15.37
C GLY A 482 -7.35 -4.69 -15.68
N MET A 483 -6.35 -5.48 -16.07
CA MET A 483 -5.06 -4.99 -16.55
C MET A 483 -5.15 -4.55 -18.01
N HIS A 484 -4.75 -3.30 -18.31
CA HIS A 484 -4.55 -2.89 -19.70
C HIS A 484 -3.12 -3.19 -20.15
N VAL A 485 -2.97 -3.85 -21.28
CA VAL A 485 -1.64 -4.20 -21.82
C VAL A 485 -1.49 -3.59 -23.21
N TRP A 486 -0.64 -2.58 -23.29
CA TRP A 486 -0.30 -1.86 -24.51
C TRP A 486 1.02 -2.37 -25.09
N ARG A 487 1.08 -2.59 -26.38
CA ARG A 487 2.30 -2.95 -27.11
C ARG A 487 2.39 -2.14 -28.39
N PRO A 488 2.75 -0.85 -28.28
CA PRO A 488 2.75 0.08 -29.41
C PRO A 488 3.80 -0.28 -30.44
N ALA A 489 3.49 -0.02 -31.72
CA ALA A 489 4.30 -0.34 -32.87
C ALA A 489 5.30 0.77 -33.23
N ASP A 490 5.03 2.03 -32.85
CA ASP A 490 5.86 3.19 -33.16
C ASP A 490 5.74 4.33 -32.12
N THR A 491 6.31 5.51 -32.44
CA THR A 491 6.32 6.65 -31.51
C THR A 491 4.91 7.21 -31.27
N VAL A 492 4.06 7.28 -32.27
CA VAL A 492 2.70 7.83 -32.13
C VAL A 492 1.85 6.93 -31.25
N GLU A 493 1.83 5.62 -31.50
CA GLU A 493 1.12 4.66 -30.64
C GLU A 493 1.70 4.64 -29.22
N THR A 494 3.02 4.86 -29.07
CA THR A 494 3.67 4.93 -27.74
C THR A 494 3.15 6.15 -26.94
N ILE A 495 3.01 7.31 -27.57
CA ILE A 495 2.45 8.52 -26.93
C ILE A 495 0.99 8.28 -26.53
N ILE A 496 0.18 7.67 -27.41
CA ILE A 496 -1.21 7.32 -27.12
C ILE A 496 -1.28 6.33 -25.94
N ALA A 497 -0.42 5.33 -25.90
CA ALA A 497 -0.37 4.36 -24.80
C ALA A 497 -0.03 5.03 -23.45
N TRP A 498 0.93 5.99 -23.43
CA TRP A 498 1.24 6.77 -22.24
C TRP A 498 0.07 7.67 -21.83
N ALA A 499 -0.53 8.42 -22.76
CA ALA A 499 -1.68 9.28 -22.47
C ALA A 499 -2.85 8.47 -21.90
N SER A 500 -3.20 7.35 -22.55
CA SER A 500 -4.27 6.48 -22.09
C SER A 500 -3.99 5.86 -20.72
N ALA A 501 -2.74 5.51 -20.41
CA ALA A 501 -2.34 4.99 -19.11
C ALA A 501 -2.41 6.05 -18.01
N ILE A 502 -2.02 7.29 -18.31
CA ILE A 502 -2.09 8.45 -17.41
C ILE A 502 -3.56 8.84 -17.14
N GLU A 503 -4.41 8.85 -18.16
CA GLU A 503 -5.83 9.20 -18.04
C GLU A 503 -6.65 8.15 -17.29
N ARG A 504 -6.22 6.90 -17.31
CA ARG A 504 -6.95 5.81 -16.70
C ARG A 504 -6.89 5.83 -15.19
N ARG A 505 -8.02 6.12 -14.53
CA ARG A 505 -8.13 6.24 -13.06
C ARG A 505 -8.49 4.96 -12.32
N ASN A 506 -9.04 3.96 -13.01
CA ASN A 506 -9.70 2.80 -12.40
C ASN A 506 -8.97 1.48 -12.64
N GLY A 507 -7.67 1.51 -12.81
CA GLY A 507 -6.87 0.31 -12.96
C GLY A 507 -5.48 0.55 -13.53
N PRO A 508 -4.61 -0.46 -13.44
CA PRO A 508 -3.23 -0.38 -13.89
C PRO A 508 -3.10 -0.57 -15.40
N SER A 509 -1.99 -0.08 -15.92
CA SER A 509 -1.56 -0.30 -17.31
C SER A 509 -0.16 -0.90 -17.36
N CYS A 510 0.06 -1.83 -18.28
CA CYS A 510 1.38 -2.32 -18.68
C CYS A 510 1.70 -1.76 -20.07
N LEU A 511 2.84 -1.07 -20.19
CA LEU A 511 3.36 -0.55 -21.44
C LEU A 511 4.57 -1.41 -21.84
N VAL A 512 4.46 -2.13 -22.95
CA VAL A 512 5.44 -3.12 -23.39
C VAL A 512 6.20 -2.58 -24.60
N PHE A 513 7.54 -2.46 -24.48
CA PHE A 513 8.37 -1.76 -25.45
C PHE A 513 9.52 -2.63 -25.97
N THR A 514 9.86 -2.41 -27.25
CA THR A 514 10.97 -3.09 -27.93
C THR A 514 12.33 -2.54 -27.50
N ARG A 515 13.37 -3.39 -27.53
CA ARG A 515 14.77 -2.98 -27.53
C ARG A 515 15.24 -2.62 -28.93
N GLN A 516 14.86 -3.42 -29.93
CA GLN A 516 15.18 -3.23 -31.33
C GLN A 516 14.38 -2.06 -31.95
N ASN A 517 14.95 -1.44 -32.96
CA ASN A 517 14.26 -0.39 -33.70
C ASN A 517 13.09 -0.99 -34.51
N VAL A 518 12.04 -0.20 -34.63
CA VAL A 518 10.87 -0.48 -35.45
C VAL A 518 10.60 0.69 -36.40
N PRO A 519 10.07 0.46 -37.60
CA PRO A 519 9.76 1.52 -38.54
C PRO A 519 8.63 2.41 -38.05
N PHE A 520 8.64 3.67 -38.47
CA PHE A 520 7.47 4.53 -38.37
C PHE A 520 6.38 4.00 -39.32
N LEU A 521 5.11 4.06 -38.88
CA LEU A 521 3.97 3.62 -39.68
C LEU A 521 3.26 4.84 -40.26
N ASP A 522 3.21 4.93 -41.60
CA ASP A 522 2.38 5.95 -42.28
C ASP A 522 0.91 5.74 -41.95
N ARG A 523 0.23 6.82 -41.57
CA ARG A 523 -1.20 6.83 -41.25
C ARG A 523 -1.96 7.67 -42.26
N GLU A 524 -2.89 7.04 -42.98
CA GLU A 524 -3.85 7.81 -43.74
C GLU A 524 -4.93 8.36 -42.80
N ILE A 525 -5.29 9.65 -42.96
CA ILE A 525 -6.34 10.32 -42.20
C ILE A 525 -7.64 9.52 -42.36
N GLY A 526 -8.17 8.99 -41.24
CA GLY A 526 -9.44 8.24 -41.20
C GLY A 526 -9.31 6.73 -41.00
N ARG A 527 -8.10 6.16 -40.88
CA ARG A 527 -7.87 4.78 -40.44
C ARG A 527 -7.43 4.73 -39.00
N ALA A 528 -8.36 4.71 -38.07
CA ALA A 528 -8.07 4.29 -36.71
C ALA A 528 -7.95 2.75 -36.71
N HIS A 529 -6.78 2.22 -36.45
CA HIS A 529 -6.62 0.82 -36.07
C HIS A 529 -6.89 0.70 -34.56
N VAL A 530 -8.05 0.17 -34.24
CA VAL A 530 -8.45 -0.18 -32.87
C VAL A 530 -7.76 -1.49 -32.46
#